data_fd4f153ab77b8768dc48adc0c6957fd2
#
_entry.id   fd4f153ab77b8768dc48adc0c6957fd2
#
_cell.length_a   1.000
_cell.length_b   1.000
_cell.length_c   1.000
_cell.angle_alpha   90.00
_cell.angle_beta   90.00
_cell.angle_gamma   90.00
#
_symmetry.space_group_name_H-M   'P 1'
#
loop_
_entity.id
_entity.type
_entity.pdbx_description
1 polymer ?
#
loop_
_entity_poly.entity_id
_entity_poly.type
_entity_poly.pdbx_seq_one_letter_code
_entity_poly.pdbx_strand_id
1 'polypeptide(L)'
;MSGVYNHVMQNLSVDLSVNQVYRSKRKAKDLINGDEQLQYDVLRDYAQMINIVDKGSRVILQTEMADETSQPKFKRMYVRFNAQKVGFLGGCRPFIGLDGCHIKHRFGRQILSATANDANDNIFQ
;
A
#
# COMPACT_ATOMS: atom_id res chain seq x y z
N MET A 1 23.14 -8.08 -5.93
CA MET A 1 23.12 -9.46 -5.35
C MET A 1 24.44 -9.90 -4.74
N SER A 2 25.57 -9.48 -5.26
CA SER A 2 26.88 -9.82 -4.69
C SER A 2 27.09 -9.38 -3.23
N GLY A 3 26.56 -8.23 -2.82
CA GLY A 3 26.81 -7.70 -1.48
C GLY A 3 26.29 -8.57 -0.33
N VAL A 4 25.06 -9.11 -0.41
CA VAL A 4 24.50 -9.97 0.65
C VAL A 4 25.23 -11.30 0.73
N TYR A 5 25.56 -11.90 -0.41
CA TYR A 5 26.33 -13.13 -0.47
C TYR A 5 27.71 -12.96 0.16
N ASN A 6 28.44 -11.92 -0.24
CA ASN A 6 29.77 -11.62 0.31
C ASN A 6 29.72 -11.31 1.81
N HIS A 7 28.70 -10.57 2.26
CA HIS A 7 28.53 -10.28 3.69
C HIS A 7 28.30 -11.55 4.53
N VAL A 8 27.46 -12.47 4.07
CA VAL A 8 27.18 -13.72 4.76
C VAL A 8 28.41 -14.62 4.81
N MET A 9 29.13 -14.75 3.68
CA MET A 9 30.34 -15.57 3.61
C MET A 9 31.46 -15.03 4.50
N GLN A 10 31.65 -13.71 4.54
CA GLN A 10 32.75 -13.10 5.32
C GLN A 10 32.47 -13.05 6.83
N ASN A 11 31.23 -12.79 7.24
CA ASN A 11 30.91 -12.56 8.65
C ASN A 11 30.41 -13.79 9.40
N LEU A 12 29.80 -14.75 8.72
CA LEU A 12 29.24 -15.94 9.37
C LEU A 12 30.07 -17.20 9.16
N SER A 13 31.14 -17.14 8.36
CA SER A 13 32.04 -18.26 8.05
C SER A 13 31.30 -19.54 7.64
N VAL A 14 30.16 -19.39 6.92
CA VAL A 14 29.30 -20.49 6.50
C VAL A 14 29.38 -20.61 4.99
N ASP A 15 29.71 -21.80 4.54
CA ASP A 15 29.77 -22.10 3.10
C ASP A 15 28.35 -22.37 2.56
N LEU A 16 27.76 -21.37 1.94
CA LEU A 16 26.41 -21.42 1.40
C LEU A 16 26.42 -21.25 -0.11
N SER A 17 25.60 -22.01 -0.79
CA SER A 17 25.37 -21.77 -2.22
C SER A 17 24.58 -20.47 -2.46
N VAL A 18 24.76 -19.87 -3.64
CA VAL A 18 24.01 -18.66 -4.07
C VAL A 18 22.50 -18.87 -3.93
N ASN A 19 22.01 -20.08 -4.26
CA ASN A 19 20.59 -20.43 -4.15
C ASN A 19 20.10 -20.46 -2.70
N GLN A 20 20.94 -20.93 -1.75
CA GLN A 20 20.58 -20.91 -0.32
C GLN A 20 20.50 -19.50 0.20
N VAL A 21 21.44 -18.63 -0.13
CA VAL A 21 21.41 -17.22 0.24
C VAL A 21 20.17 -16.52 -0.35
N TYR A 22 19.84 -16.81 -1.61
CA TYR A 22 18.64 -16.26 -2.25
C TYR A 22 17.34 -16.70 -1.53
N ARG A 23 17.22 -17.99 -1.23
CA ARG A 23 16.05 -18.55 -0.52
C ARG A 23 15.92 -17.96 0.89
N SER A 24 17.03 -17.86 1.62
CA SER A 24 17.07 -17.28 2.98
C SER A 24 16.66 -15.81 2.96
N LYS A 25 17.18 -15.03 2.01
CA LYS A 25 16.81 -13.63 1.84
C LYS A 25 15.31 -13.47 1.53
N ARG A 26 14.75 -14.33 0.66
CA ARG A 26 13.32 -14.32 0.34
C ARG A 26 12.49 -14.64 1.60
N LYS A 27 12.85 -15.72 2.30
CA LYS A 27 12.17 -16.11 3.55
C LYS A 27 12.24 -15.03 4.62
N ALA A 28 13.40 -14.39 4.80
CA ALA A 28 13.55 -13.27 5.74
C ALA A 28 12.68 -12.08 5.35
N LYS A 29 12.61 -11.76 4.06
CA LYS A 29 11.74 -10.71 3.56
C LYS A 29 10.26 -11.03 3.80
N ASP A 30 9.83 -12.26 3.56
CA ASP A 30 8.45 -12.69 3.80
C ASP A 30 8.10 -12.63 5.31
N LEU A 31 9.05 -12.99 6.19
CA LEU A 31 8.88 -12.86 7.64
C LEU A 31 8.78 -11.41 8.12
N ILE A 32 9.56 -10.50 7.53
CA ILE A 32 9.57 -9.08 7.91
C ILE A 32 8.32 -8.36 7.37
N ASN A 33 7.95 -8.63 6.13
CA ASN A 33 6.80 -7.98 5.49
C ASN A 33 5.45 -8.56 5.91
N GLY A 34 5.46 -9.72 6.59
CA GLY A 34 4.26 -10.47 6.92
C GLY A 34 3.62 -11.14 5.70
N ASP A 35 2.47 -11.74 5.92
CA ASP A 35 1.67 -12.31 4.84
C ASP A 35 0.94 -11.18 4.09
N GLU A 36 1.33 -10.96 2.86
CA GLU A 36 0.74 -9.94 1.99
C GLU A 36 -0.76 -10.18 1.76
N GLN A 37 -1.20 -11.42 1.78
CA GLN A 37 -2.62 -11.75 1.65
C GLN A 37 -3.41 -11.31 2.88
N LEU A 38 -2.89 -11.56 4.08
CA LEU A 38 -3.52 -11.12 5.33
C LEU A 38 -3.70 -9.60 5.41
N GLN A 39 -2.81 -8.83 4.79
CA GLN A 39 -2.97 -7.37 4.72
C GLN A 39 -4.22 -6.96 3.93
N TYR A 40 -4.59 -7.71 2.89
CA TYR A 40 -5.80 -7.43 2.13
C TYR A 40 -7.06 -7.92 2.86
N ASP A 41 -6.96 -8.96 3.66
CA ASP A 41 -8.09 -9.52 4.41
C ASP A 41 -8.61 -8.52 5.47
N VAL A 42 -7.71 -7.76 6.09
CA VAL A 42 -8.09 -6.73 7.09
C VAL A 42 -8.60 -5.41 6.49
N LEU A 43 -8.50 -5.22 5.17
CA LEU A 43 -8.93 -3.96 4.54
C LEU A 43 -10.42 -3.66 4.71
N ARG A 44 -11.26 -4.69 4.80
CA ARG A 44 -12.71 -4.52 5.01
C ARG A 44 -12.97 -3.92 6.38
N ASP A 45 -12.34 -4.47 7.42
CA ASP A 45 -12.49 -4.00 8.79
C ASP A 45 -11.91 -2.59 8.94
N TYR A 46 -10.78 -2.33 8.32
CA TYR A 46 -10.17 -1.00 8.27
C TYR A 46 -11.09 0.04 7.62
N ALA A 47 -11.66 -0.29 6.46
CA ALA A 47 -12.61 0.58 5.76
C ALA A 47 -13.85 0.87 6.61
N GLN A 48 -14.37 -0.15 7.27
CA GLN A 48 -15.53 -0.04 8.14
C GLN A 48 -15.21 0.83 9.37
N MET A 49 -14.05 0.61 10.00
CA MET A 49 -13.62 1.38 11.15
C MET A 49 -13.49 2.88 10.82
N ILE A 50 -12.87 3.25 9.70
CA ILE A 50 -12.76 4.65 9.29
C ILE A 50 -14.16 5.28 9.14
N ASN A 51 -15.08 4.61 8.46
CA ASN A 51 -16.44 5.13 8.25
C ASN A 51 -17.24 5.29 9.57
N ILE A 52 -16.92 4.51 10.61
CA ILE A 52 -17.54 4.63 11.94
C ILE A 52 -16.92 5.79 12.72
N VAL A 53 -15.58 5.87 12.76
CA VAL A 53 -14.85 6.82 13.61
C VAL A 53 -14.88 8.23 13.03
N ASP A 54 -14.75 8.37 11.72
CA ASP A 54 -14.78 9.66 11.02
C ASP A 54 -15.96 9.72 10.04
N LYS A 55 -17.12 10.11 10.57
CA LYS A 55 -18.40 10.15 9.84
C LYS A 55 -18.43 11.00 8.57
N GLY A 56 -17.46 11.86 8.37
CA GLY A 56 -17.32 12.65 7.15
C GLY A 56 -16.43 12.00 6.10
N SER A 57 -15.70 10.97 6.48
CA SER A 57 -14.81 10.21 5.59
C SER A 57 -15.60 9.30 4.64
N ARG A 58 -14.97 8.93 3.55
CA ARG A 58 -15.53 7.98 2.60
C ARG A 58 -14.48 6.95 2.20
N VAL A 59 -14.72 5.70 2.54
CA VAL A 59 -13.90 4.57 2.14
C VAL A 59 -14.75 3.59 1.36
N ILE A 60 -14.29 3.24 0.16
CA ILE A 60 -14.96 2.29 -0.72
C ILE A 60 -13.97 1.21 -1.09
N LEU A 61 -14.22 -0.01 -0.64
CA LEU A 61 -13.46 -1.20 -1.01
C LEU A 61 -14.23 -1.95 -2.10
N GLN A 62 -13.58 -2.18 -3.22
CA GLN A 62 -14.13 -3.02 -4.28
C GLN A 62 -13.34 -4.31 -4.38
N THR A 63 -14.07 -5.40 -4.43
CA THR A 63 -13.56 -6.75 -4.65
C THR A 63 -14.16 -7.30 -5.94
N GLU A 64 -13.50 -8.30 -6.51
CA GLU A 64 -14.02 -9.09 -7.63
C GLU A 64 -14.02 -10.57 -7.24
N MET A 65 -14.99 -11.30 -7.75
CA MET A 65 -15.08 -12.74 -7.60
C MET A 65 -14.88 -13.36 -8.98
N ALA A 66 -14.05 -14.40 -9.05
CA ALA A 66 -13.85 -15.12 -10.31
C ALA A 66 -15.08 -15.99 -10.64
N ASP A 67 -15.70 -16.54 -9.60
CA ASP A 67 -16.89 -17.38 -9.64
C ASP A 67 -17.67 -17.23 -8.33
N GLU A 68 -18.89 -17.75 -8.26
CA GLU A 68 -19.76 -17.68 -7.06
C GLU A 68 -19.18 -18.40 -5.83
N THR A 69 -18.26 -19.34 -6.03
CA THR A 69 -17.62 -20.13 -4.97
C THR A 69 -16.22 -19.61 -4.59
N SER A 70 -15.66 -18.66 -5.36
CA SER A 70 -14.33 -18.14 -5.10
C SER A 70 -14.32 -17.09 -4.00
N GLN A 71 -13.20 -16.98 -3.29
CA GLN A 71 -13.02 -15.90 -2.33
C GLN A 71 -12.89 -14.55 -3.05
N PRO A 72 -13.48 -13.47 -2.49
CA PRO A 72 -13.37 -12.14 -3.04
C PRO A 72 -11.91 -11.68 -3.11
N LYS A 73 -11.44 -11.26 -4.27
CA LYS A 73 -10.11 -10.71 -4.47
C LYS A 73 -10.17 -9.18 -4.45
N PHE A 74 -9.16 -8.56 -3.84
CA PHE A 74 -9.03 -7.10 -3.84
C PHE A 74 -8.92 -6.58 -5.27
N LYS A 75 -9.76 -5.61 -5.60
CA LYS A 75 -9.73 -4.92 -6.88
C LYS A 75 -9.14 -3.52 -6.75
N ARG A 76 -9.78 -2.68 -5.93
CA ARG A 76 -9.35 -1.32 -5.65
C ARG A 76 -9.95 -0.80 -4.35
N MET A 77 -9.31 0.21 -3.78
CA MET A 77 -9.80 0.91 -2.60
C MET A 77 -9.72 2.42 -2.85
N TYR A 78 -10.77 3.13 -2.49
CA TYR A 78 -10.81 4.58 -2.46
C TYR A 78 -10.88 5.03 -1.01
N VAL A 79 -10.07 6.00 -0.65
CA VAL A 79 -10.05 6.59 0.70
C VAL A 79 -10.05 8.10 0.56
N ARG A 80 -10.96 8.75 1.27
CA ARG A 80 -10.98 10.19 1.47
C ARG A 80 -11.37 10.48 2.93
N PHE A 81 -10.49 11.09 3.68
CA PHE A 81 -10.77 11.54 5.04
C PHE A 81 -11.61 12.82 5.04
N ASN A 82 -12.41 13.02 6.09
CA ASN A 82 -13.21 14.22 6.21
C ASN A 82 -12.35 15.49 6.28
N ALA A 83 -11.22 15.43 6.99
CA ALA A 83 -10.27 16.53 7.06
C ALA A 83 -9.77 16.99 5.68
N GLN A 84 -9.51 16.07 4.77
CA GLN A 84 -9.12 16.39 3.39
C GLN A 84 -10.22 17.17 2.65
N LYS A 85 -11.48 16.72 2.78
CA LYS A 85 -12.63 17.43 2.19
C LYS A 85 -12.81 18.83 2.77
N VAL A 86 -12.80 18.94 4.10
CA VAL A 86 -13.02 20.22 4.79
C VAL A 86 -11.88 21.18 4.48
N GLY A 87 -10.63 20.72 4.53
CA GLY A 87 -9.46 21.54 4.21
C GLY A 87 -9.46 22.02 2.77
N PHE A 88 -9.78 21.15 1.82
CA PHE A 88 -9.89 21.54 0.41
C PHE A 88 -10.94 22.63 0.19
N LEU A 89 -12.14 22.45 0.74
CA LEU A 89 -13.24 23.41 0.59
C LEU A 89 -13.00 24.73 1.31
N GLY A 90 -12.22 24.70 2.41
CA GLY A 90 -11.97 25.86 3.26
C GLY A 90 -10.76 26.70 2.86
N GLY A 91 -9.78 26.16 2.14
CA GLY A 91 -8.52 26.88 1.93
C GLY A 91 -7.74 26.58 0.66
N CYS A 92 -8.18 25.63 -0.15
CA CYS A 92 -7.46 25.29 -1.38
C CYS A 92 -8.02 26.03 -2.59
N ARG A 93 -7.18 26.19 -3.61
CA ARG A 93 -7.60 26.65 -4.93
C ARG A 93 -8.56 25.63 -5.55
N PRO A 94 -9.56 26.05 -6.35
CA PRO A 94 -10.62 25.19 -6.86
C PRO A 94 -10.17 24.31 -8.04
N PHE A 95 -9.02 23.67 -7.92
CA PHE A 95 -8.56 22.67 -8.88
C PHE A 95 -7.86 21.50 -8.15
N ILE A 96 -7.85 20.34 -8.74
CA ILE A 96 -7.25 19.12 -8.22
C ILE A 96 -6.31 18.55 -9.27
N GLY A 97 -5.05 18.35 -8.90
CA GLY A 97 -4.09 17.56 -9.65
C GLY A 97 -4.28 16.08 -9.37
N LEU A 98 -4.24 15.25 -10.39
CA LEU A 98 -4.25 13.79 -10.24
C LEU A 98 -2.90 13.25 -10.65
N ASP A 99 -2.31 12.44 -9.80
CA ASP A 99 -1.05 11.76 -10.06
C ASP A 99 -1.18 10.27 -9.80
N GLY A 100 -0.36 9.48 -10.50
CA GLY A 100 -0.37 8.04 -10.37
C GLY A 100 1.03 7.45 -10.34
N CYS A 101 1.32 6.67 -9.32
CA CYS A 101 2.57 5.95 -9.23
C CYS A 101 2.38 4.44 -9.17
N HIS A 102 3.35 3.71 -9.74
CA HIS A 102 3.37 2.27 -9.65
C HIS A 102 4.03 1.82 -8.34
N ILE A 103 3.32 0.98 -7.60
CA ILE A 103 3.92 0.29 -6.46
C ILE A 103 4.81 -0.83 -7.00
N LYS A 104 6.11 -0.72 -6.76
CA LYS A 104 7.09 -1.76 -7.11
C LYS A 104 6.95 -2.95 -6.15
N HIS A 105 5.88 -3.68 -6.30
CA HIS A 105 5.53 -4.80 -5.45
C HIS A 105 5.14 -6.03 -6.27
N ARG A 106 5.05 -7.19 -5.63
CA ARG A 106 4.71 -8.48 -6.25
C ARG A 106 3.43 -8.43 -7.10
N PHE A 107 2.45 -7.64 -6.69
CA PHE A 107 1.15 -7.54 -7.35
C PHE A 107 1.02 -6.38 -8.34
N GLY A 108 2.08 -5.57 -8.55
CA GLY A 108 2.10 -4.53 -9.60
C GLY A 108 0.93 -3.55 -9.52
N ARG A 109 0.60 -3.04 -8.33
CA ARG A 109 -0.52 -2.13 -8.12
C ARG A 109 -0.13 -0.68 -8.39
N GLN A 110 -1.14 0.19 -8.50
CA GLN A 110 -0.98 1.63 -8.66
C GLN A 110 -1.63 2.35 -7.49
N ILE A 111 -1.00 3.45 -7.06
CA ILE A 111 -1.61 4.44 -6.18
C ILE A 111 -1.96 5.64 -7.05
N LEU A 112 -3.21 6.07 -6.98
CA LEU A 112 -3.67 7.33 -7.56
C LEU A 112 -3.90 8.29 -6.41
N SER A 113 -3.26 9.46 -6.46
CA SER A 113 -3.43 10.52 -5.48
C SER A 113 -4.10 11.73 -6.11
N ALA A 114 -4.91 12.41 -5.31
CA ALA A 114 -5.49 13.69 -5.64
C ALA A 114 -4.85 14.76 -4.76
N THR A 115 -4.26 15.77 -5.37
CA THR A 115 -3.56 16.85 -4.68
C THR A 115 -4.16 18.20 -5.04
N ALA A 116 -4.11 19.14 -4.13
CA ALA A 116 -4.50 20.53 -4.36
C ALA A 116 -3.43 21.46 -3.79
N ASN A 117 -3.51 22.74 -4.09
CA ASN A 117 -2.66 23.75 -3.50
C ASN A 117 -3.51 24.70 -2.66
N ASP A 118 -2.98 25.07 -1.49
CA ASP A 118 -3.54 26.15 -0.70
C ASP A 118 -3.20 27.55 -1.30
N ALA A 119 -3.63 28.60 -0.63
CA ALA A 119 -3.36 29.99 -1.06
C ALA A 119 -1.86 30.33 -1.06
N ASN A 120 -1.04 29.62 -0.30
CA ASN A 120 0.39 29.82 -0.15
C ASN A 120 1.23 28.84 -1.00
N ASP A 121 0.61 28.16 -1.97
CA ASP A 121 1.24 27.14 -2.82
C ASP A 121 1.75 25.89 -2.10
N ASN A 122 1.30 25.62 -0.87
CA ASN A 122 1.61 24.36 -0.22
C ASN A 122 0.74 23.22 -0.79
N ILE A 123 1.34 22.05 -0.92
CA ILE A 123 0.64 20.86 -1.39
C ILE A 123 -0.28 20.36 -0.27
N PHE A 124 -1.56 20.18 -0.63
CA PHE A 124 -2.59 19.58 0.19
C PHE A 124 -3.03 18.25 -0.44
N GLN A 125 -2.96 17.17 0.34
CA GLN A 125 -3.22 15.81 -0.16
C GLN A 125 -4.24 15.08 0.73
#